data_1a739b8964654cc0703706591177d376
#
_entry.id   1a739b8964654cc0703706591177d376
#
_cell.length_a   1.000
_cell.length_b   1.000
_cell.length_c   1.000
_cell.angle_alpha   90.00
_cell.angle_beta   90.00
_cell.angle_gamma   90.00
#
_symmetry.space_group_name_H-M   'P 1'
#
loop_
_entity.id
_entity.type
_entity.pdbx_description
1 polymer ?
#
loop_
_entity_poly.entity_id
_entity_poly.type
_entity_poly.pdbx_seq_one_letter_code
_entity_poly.pdbx_strand_id
1 'polypeptide(L)'
;MMDFKKMRQFGVLMAILLTIGLAACQTPAGRSAGNVIDDSTITTKVKAKLFDDELLSGFAISVDTFDGQVTLTGAVDSEQLKDRAGSVASSVQGVKKVNNNLNIK
;
A
#
# COMPACT_ATOMS: atom_id res chain seq x y z
N MET A 1 10.71 51.21 11.33
CA MET A 1 10.66 50.42 12.57
C MET A 1 9.37 49.64 12.73
N MET A 2 8.27 50.26 12.45
CA MET A 2 7.00 49.55 12.50
C MET A 2 6.94 48.46 11.46
N ASP A 3 7.59 48.63 10.37
CA ASP A 3 7.60 47.63 9.29
C ASP A 3 8.29 46.35 9.71
N PHE A 4 9.26 46.44 10.60
CA PHE A 4 9.95 45.26 11.10
C PHE A 4 9.02 44.33 11.87
N LYS A 5 8.17 44.92 12.70
CA LYS A 5 7.21 44.11 13.44
C LYS A 5 6.15 43.49 12.53
N LYS A 6 5.73 44.23 11.54
CA LYS A 6 4.77 43.71 10.55
C LYS A 6 5.35 42.57 9.75
N MET A 7 6.60 42.68 9.38
CA MET A 7 7.26 41.62 8.62
C MET A 7 7.40 40.35 9.45
N ARG A 8 7.72 40.49 10.72
CA ARG A 8 7.84 39.33 11.58
C ARG A 8 6.50 38.62 11.76
N GLN A 9 5.44 39.41 11.96
CA GLN A 9 4.11 38.83 12.09
C GLN A 9 3.67 38.13 10.82
N PHE A 10 4.01 38.69 9.67
CA PHE A 10 3.67 38.09 8.40
C PHE A 10 4.37 36.74 8.25
N GLY A 11 5.65 36.67 8.59
CA GLY A 11 6.40 35.43 8.51
C GLY A 11 5.85 34.36 9.44
N VAL A 12 5.46 34.75 10.64
CA VAL A 12 4.88 33.81 11.60
C VAL A 12 3.56 33.26 11.10
N LEU A 13 2.73 34.14 10.53
CA LEU A 13 1.46 33.69 9.97
C LEU A 13 1.65 32.70 8.82
N MET A 14 2.61 32.95 7.96
CA MET A 14 2.91 32.05 6.87
C MET A 14 3.36 30.67 7.38
N ALA A 15 4.22 30.69 8.38
CA ALA A 15 4.70 29.45 8.99
C ALA A 15 3.53 28.65 9.61
N ILE A 16 2.65 29.31 10.27
CA ILE A 16 1.48 28.66 10.88
C ILE A 16 0.59 28.05 9.81
N LEU A 17 0.36 28.76 8.73
CA LEU A 17 -0.46 28.25 7.64
C LEU A 17 0.14 26.98 7.01
N LEU A 18 1.43 26.98 6.82
CA LEU A 18 2.12 25.80 6.28
C LEU A 18 1.99 24.62 7.24
N THR A 19 2.13 24.85 8.51
CA THR A 19 2.02 23.79 9.51
C THR A 19 0.61 23.20 9.51
N ILE A 20 -0.40 24.05 9.44
CA ILE A 20 -1.79 23.59 9.39
C ILE A 20 -2.04 22.78 8.13
N GLY A 21 -1.49 23.21 7.00
CA GLY A 21 -1.64 22.48 5.77
C GLY A 21 -1.08 21.06 5.84
N LEU A 22 0.10 20.91 6.42
CA LEU A 22 0.70 19.60 6.59
C LEU A 22 -0.13 18.72 7.52
N ALA A 23 -0.61 19.27 8.62
CA ALA A 23 -1.44 18.53 9.54
C ALA A 23 -2.73 18.06 8.87
N ALA A 24 -3.35 18.90 8.06
CA ALA A 24 -4.56 18.53 7.36
C ALA A 24 -4.33 17.37 6.38
N CYS A 25 -3.18 17.35 5.71
CA CYS A 25 -2.85 16.27 4.81
C CYS A 25 -2.64 14.96 5.56
N GLN A 26 -2.02 15.02 6.71
CA GLN A 26 -1.71 13.82 7.49
C GLN A 26 -2.94 13.24 8.19
N THR A 27 -3.81 14.09 8.68
CA THR A 27 -4.93 13.65 9.50
C THR A 27 -5.86 12.68 8.77
N PRO A 28 -6.34 12.96 7.55
CA PRO A 28 -7.21 12.00 6.87
C PRO A 28 -6.50 10.68 6.59
N ALA A 29 -5.26 10.73 6.14
CA ALA A 29 -4.52 9.52 5.81
C ALA A 29 -4.29 8.67 7.05
N GLY A 30 -3.87 9.28 8.15
CA GLY A 30 -3.60 8.54 9.36
C GLY A 30 -4.86 7.93 9.96
N ARG A 31 -5.95 8.66 9.92
CA ARG A 31 -7.17 8.18 10.54
C ARG A 31 -7.82 7.04 9.77
N SER A 32 -7.93 7.17 8.46
CA SER A 32 -8.58 6.14 7.67
C SER A 32 -7.70 4.91 7.49
N ALA A 33 -6.41 5.10 7.30
CA ALA A 33 -5.51 3.97 7.09
C ALA A 33 -5.24 3.18 8.36
N GLY A 34 -5.41 3.76 9.51
CA GLY A 34 -5.11 3.09 10.76
C GLY A 34 -6.04 1.95 11.08
N ASN A 35 -7.29 2.03 10.67
CA ASN A 35 -8.31 1.07 11.08
C ASN A 35 -8.91 0.27 9.94
N VAL A 36 -8.79 0.74 8.72
CA VAL A 36 -9.41 0.08 7.57
C VAL A 36 -8.35 -0.17 6.51
N ILE A 37 -8.16 -1.45 6.18
CA ILE A 37 -7.31 -1.86 5.08
C ILE A 37 -8.25 -2.29 3.96
N ASP A 38 -8.40 -1.44 2.95
CA ASP A 38 -9.33 -1.73 1.87
C ASP A 38 -8.69 -2.66 0.83
N ASP A 39 -9.54 -3.17 -0.07
CA ASP A 39 -9.10 -4.14 -1.05
C ASP A 39 -8.04 -3.60 -1.99
N SER A 40 -8.10 -2.33 -2.36
CA SER A 40 -7.09 -1.76 -3.25
C SER A 40 -5.73 -1.64 -2.56
N THR A 41 -5.71 -1.34 -1.27
CA THR A 41 -4.48 -1.32 -0.49
C THR A 41 -3.88 -2.70 -0.39
N ILE A 42 -4.69 -3.72 -0.14
CA ILE A 42 -4.24 -5.10 -0.08
C ILE A 42 -3.64 -5.52 -1.42
N THR A 43 -4.34 -5.25 -2.51
CA THR A 43 -3.86 -5.56 -3.85
C THR A 43 -2.49 -4.94 -4.10
N THR A 44 -2.33 -3.67 -3.77
CA THR A 44 -1.06 -2.97 -3.97
C THR A 44 0.07 -3.61 -3.15
N LYS A 45 -0.21 -3.94 -1.91
CA LYS A 45 0.80 -4.54 -1.03
C LYS A 45 1.18 -5.95 -1.48
N VAL A 46 0.20 -6.74 -1.89
CA VAL A 46 0.48 -8.08 -2.40
C VAL A 46 1.33 -8.00 -3.66
N LYS A 47 0.97 -7.13 -4.59
CA LYS A 47 1.76 -6.95 -5.81
C LYS A 47 3.19 -6.54 -5.49
N ALA A 48 3.37 -5.60 -4.56
CA ALA A 48 4.70 -5.14 -4.19
C ALA A 48 5.53 -6.28 -3.60
N LYS A 49 4.95 -7.11 -2.75
CA LYS A 49 5.67 -8.23 -2.15
C LYS A 49 6.02 -9.30 -3.18
N LEU A 50 5.12 -9.58 -4.09
CA LEU A 50 5.41 -10.53 -5.17
C LEU A 50 6.52 -10.01 -6.07
N PHE A 51 6.53 -8.72 -6.34
CA PHE A 51 7.57 -8.10 -7.15
C PHE A 51 8.92 -8.08 -6.46
N ASP A 52 8.94 -7.93 -5.14
CA ASP A 52 10.17 -7.92 -4.36
C ASP A 52 10.75 -9.32 -4.17
N ASP A 53 9.96 -10.35 -4.39
CA ASP A 53 10.42 -11.72 -4.23
C ASP A 53 11.28 -12.11 -5.42
N GLU A 54 12.52 -12.50 -5.16
CA GLU A 54 13.49 -12.81 -6.20
C GLU A 54 13.03 -13.94 -7.13
N LEU A 55 12.30 -14.90 -6.57
CA LEU A 55 11.87 -16.05 -7.35
C LEU A 55 10.60 -15.80 -8.14
N LEU A 56 9.81 -14.81 -7.73
CA LEU A 56 8.50 -14.52 -8.32
C LEU A 56 8.50 -13.30 -9.22
N SER A 57 9.50 -12.42 -9.11
CA SER A 57 9.50 -11.13 -9.80
C SER A 57 9.48 -11.24 -11.32
N GLY A 58 9.95 -12.37 -11.87
CA GLY A 58 9.96 -12.58 -13.32
C GLY A 58 8.65 -13.07 -13.90
N PHE A 59 7.66 -13.36 -13.08
CA PHE A 59 6.39 -13.91 -13.54
C PHE A 59 5.30 -12.86 -13.54
N ALA A 60 4.42 -12.92 -14.54
CA ALA A 60 3.27 -12.03 -14.63
C ALA A 60 2.14 -12.60 -13.79
N ILE A 61 2.05 -12.15 -12.55
CA ILE A 61 1.02 -12.60 -11.62
C ILE A 61 0.02 -11.47 -11.43
N SER A 62 -1.25 -11.77 -11.70
CA SER A 62 -2.34 -10.82 -11.48
C SER A 62 -2.93 -11.02 -10.08
N VAL A 63 -3.26 -9.91 -9.43
CA VAL A 63 -3.79 -9.93 -8.08
C VAL A 63 -5.10 -9.16 -8.05
N ASP A 64 -6.13 -9.81 -7.56
CA ASP A 64 -7.43 -9.19 -7.31
C ASP A 64 -7.80 -9.41 -5.86
N THR A 65 -8.42 -8.42 -5.25
CA THR A 65 -8.86 -8.51 -3.86
C THR A 65 -10.31 -8.10 -3.73
N PHE A 66 -11.09 -8.93 -3.07
CA PHE A 66 -12.49 -8.65 -2.77
C PHE A 66 -12.77 -9.05 -1.32
N ASP A 67 -13.14 -8.07 -0.52
CA ASP A 67 -13.49 -8.28 0.90
C ASP A 67 -12.40 -9.05 1.65
N GLY A 68 -11.14 -8.72 1.41
CA GLY A 68 -10.01 -9.36 2.06
C GLY A 68 -9.60 -10.69 1.44
N GLN A 69 -10.29 -11.15 0.44
CA GLN A 69 -9.95 -12.39 -0.28
C GLN A 69 -9.11 -12.04 -1.50
N VAL A 70 -7.90 -12.56 -1.53
CA VAL A 70 -6.94 -12.29 -2.61
C VAL A 70 -6.99 -13.45 -3.59
N THR A 71 -7.13 -13.15 -4.87
CA THR A 71 -7.07 -14.13 -5.95
C THR A 71 -5.83 -13.89 -6.77
N LEU A 72 -5.02 -14.92 -6.92
CA LEU A 72 -3.82 -14.89 -7.74
C LEU A 72 -4.08 -15.64 -9.04
N THR A 73 -3.77 -15.01 -10.17
CA THR A 73 -3.90 -15.63 -11.49
C THR A 73 -2.63 -15.40 -12.28
N GLY A 74 -2.37 -16.29 -13.22
CA GLY A 74 -1.17 -16.24 -14.04
C GLY A 74 -0.54 -17.59 -14.14
N ALA A 75 0.75 -17.64 -14.48
CA ALA A 75 1.48 -18.88 -14.65
C ALA A 75 2.87 -18.78 -14.01
N VAL A 76 3.27 -19.85 -13.37
CA VAL A 76 4.61 -20.02 -12.81
C VAL A 76 5.18 -21.35 -13.29
N ASP A 77 6.45 -21.59 -13.04
CA ASP A 77 7.14 -22.75 -13.59
C ASP A 77 7.02 -24.01 -12.74
N SER A 78 6.64 -23.88 -11.47
CA SER A 78 6.60 -25.04 -10.58
C SER A 78 5.55 -24.87 -9.49
N GLU A 79 5.17 -25.99 -8.89
CA GLU A 79 4.27 -26.03 -7.74
C GLU A 79 4.86 -25.26 -6.57
N GLN A 80 6.18 -25.35 -6.38
CA GLN A 80 6.85 -24.62 -5.31
C GLN A 80 6.67 -23.10 -5.45
N LEU A 81 6.78 -22.59 -6.67
CA LEU A 81 6.58 -21.18 -6.93
C LEU A 81 5.13 -20.77 -6.71
N LYS A 82 4.20 -21.63 -7.08
CA LYS A 82 2.80 -21.40 -6.82
C LYS A 82 2.52 -21.30 -5.31
N ASP A 83 3.05 -22.22 -4.54
CA ASP A 83 2.89 -22.22 -3.09
C ASP A 83 3.56 -21.00 -2.46
N ARG A 84 4.72 -20.63 -2.97
CA ARG A 84 5.43 -19.45 -2.48
C ARG A 84 4.62 -18.18 -2.71
N ALA A 85 4.01 -18.05 -3.89
CA ALA A 85 3.17 -16.89 -4.18
C ALA A 85 1.99 -16.81 -3.21
N GLY A 86 1.35 -17.94 -2.92
CA GLY A 86 0.28 -18.00 -1.96
C GLY A 86 0.72 -17.60 -0.57
N SER A 87 1.88 -18.05 -0.14
CA SER A 87 2.43 -17.70 1.17
C SER A 87 2.76 -16.21 1.28
N VAL A 88 3.36 -15.65 0.23
CA VAL A 88 3.67 -14.22 0.19
C VAL A 88 2.39 -13.40 0.28
N ALA A 89 1.38 -13.77 -0.49
CA ALA A 89 0.11 -13.06 -0.46
C ALA A 89 -0.56 -13.14 0.91
N SER A 90 -0.53 -14.31 1.54
CA SER A 90 -1.19 -14.50 2.83
C SER A 90 -0.48 -13.75 3.96
N SER A 91 0.78 -13.38 3.78
CA SER A 91 1.53 -12.64 4.80
C SER A 91 1.17 -11.16 4.85
N VAL A 92 0.41 -10.66 3.89
CA VAL A 92 0.03 -9.24 3.84
C VAL A 92 -1.08 -8.98 4.85
N GLN A 93 -0.91 -7.91 5.60
CA GLN A 93 -1.90 -7.52 6.60
C GLN A 93 -3.24 -7.18 5.94
N GLY A 94 -4.31 -7.71 6.48
CA GLY A 94 -5.65 -7.48 5.95
C GLY A 94 -6.15 -8.63 5.09
N VAL A 95 -5.27 -9.53 4.65
CA VAL A 95 -5.66 -10.68 3.84
C VAL A 95 -6.36 -11.71 4.72
N LYS A 96 -7.59 -12.04 4.36
CA LYS A 96 -8.39 -13.05 5.07
C LYS A 96 -8.24 -14.42 4.44
N LYS A 97 -8.11 -14.46 3.12
CA LYS A 97 -8.03 -15.71 2.38
C LYS A 97 -7.28 -15.47 1.07
N VAL A 98 -6.55 -16.48 0.63
CA VAL A 98 -5.88 -16.44 -0.68
C VAL A 98 -6.43 -17.56 -1.54
N ASN A 99 -6.95 -17.19 -2.71
CA ASN A 99 -7.35 -18.12 -3.75
C ASN A 99 -6.21 -18.22 -4.76
N ASN A 100 -5.44 -19.26 -4.68
CA ASN A 100 -4.24 -19.41 -5.50
C ASN A 100 -4.60 -20.15 -6.79
N ASN A 101 -4.94 -19.38 -7.82
CA ASN A 101 -5.33 -19.90 -9.12
C ASN A 101 -4.22 -19.80 -10.15
N LEU A 102 -2.98 -19.84 -9.70
CA LEU A 102 -1.84 -19.85 -10.61
C LEU A 102 -1.76 -21.18 -11.34
N ASN A 103 -1.42 -21.11 -12.61
CA ASN A 103 -1.20 -22.29 -13.44
C ASN A 103 0.29 -22.60 -13.48
N ILE A 104 0.62 -23.88 -13.62
CA ILE A 104 1.99 -24.33 -13.77
C ILE A 104 2.21 -24.65 -15.23
N LYS A 105 3.26 -24.05 -15.80
CA LYS A 105 3.63 -24.31 -17.19
C LYS A 105 4.31 -25.63 -17.37
#